data_dcb23d1cfd22a8b82c940bc166ba3617
#
_entry.id   dcb23d1cfd22a8b82c940bc166ba3617
#
_cell.length_a   1.000
_cell.length_b   1.000
_cell.length_c   1.000
_cell.angle_alpha   90.00
_cell.angle_beta   90.00
_cell.angle_gamma   90.00
#
_symmetry.space_group_name_H-M   'P 1'
#
loop_
_entity.id
_entity.type
_entity.pdbx_description
1 polymer ?
#
loop_
_entity_poly.entity_id
_entity_poly.type
_entity_poly.pdbx_seq_one_letter_code
_entity_poly.pdbx_strand_id
1 'polypeptide(L)'
;MNKYTLRQLEYLVACVDNRSIAKAAKLMNVSQPTISVAISKLEAQFGVQLLLRHHSQGVSATPSANNILTSARSLLAHAEDLQRQAMLTGTAIAGDLRLGSFSTLAPLILPGLIRTYTQSYPDVRIHIQEGTEEQLLKNLYEGQLDIAMLYDVGLPENLRRVELALRRPYIALPFGHHLAEFSAVRLSQLVDEPLILLDIAPSRQFFLSLFKSAGLTPKIAHTSPSLELVRGMVGHGLGYSILVTRPHGDLTYDGKKLAIRPLESATENSLIVLASLADLRQTRLVASFEDVALRFAPARANG
;
A
#
# COMPACT_ATOMS: atom_id res chain seq x y z
N MET A 1 -32.16 17.84 -7.45
CA MET A 1 -31.80 18.22 -6.06
C MET A 1 -31.44 16.96 -5.30
N ASN A 2 -30.25 16.90 -4.70
CA ASN A 2 -29.84 15.70 -3.94
C ASN A 2 -30.79 15.48 -2.76
N LYS A 3 -31.27 14.24 -2.63
CA LYS A 3 -32.25 13.88 -1.57
C LYS A 3 -31.58 13.47 -0.26
N TYR A 4 -30.25 13.28 -0.23
CA TYR A 4 -29.47 12.90 0.94
C TYR A 4 -28.53 14.02 1.41
N THR A 5 -28.01 13.90 2.63
CA THR A 5 -27.11 14.89 3.26
C THR A 5 -25.73 14.27 3.54
N LEU A 6 -24.68 15.11 3.62
CA LEU A 6 -23.36 14.67 4.04
C LEU A 6 -23.40 13.99 5.42
N ARG A 7 -24.23 14.51 6.34
CA ARG A 7 -24.38 13.94 7.68
C ARG A 7 -24.90 12.51 7.69
N GLN A 8 -25.78 12.15 6.75
CA GLN A 8 -26.24 10.76 6.59
C GLN A 8 -25.12 9.84 6.08
N LEU A 9 -24.26 10.34 5.19
CA LEU A 9 -23.08 9.60 4.73
C LEU A 9 -22.06 9.41 5.85
N GLU A 10 -21.81 10.44 6.66
CA GLU A 10 -20.96 10.34 7.86
C GLU A 10 -21.47 9.25 8.81
N TYR A 11 -22.77 9.20 9.06
CA TYR A 11 -23.36 8.16 9.91
C TYR A 11 -23.18 6.77 9.34
N LEU A 12 -23.37 6.60 8.02
CA LEU A 12 -23.15 5.33 7.35
C LEU A 12 -21.69 4.86 7.51
N VAL A 13 -20.75 5.73 7.18
CA VAL A 13 -19.31 5.45 7.29
C VAL A 13 -18.96 5.10 8.74
N ALA A 14 -19.38 5.90 9.71
CA ALA A 14 -19.12 5.65 11.13
C ALA A 14 -19.69 4.30 11.62
N CYS A 15 -20.88 3.91 11.16
CA CYS A 15 -21.48 2.61 11.50
C CYS A 15 -20.64 1.43 10.99
N VAL A 16 -20.18 1.50 9.75
CA VAL A 16 -19.38 0.45 9.12
C VAL A 16 -18.00 0.35 9.77
N ASP A 17 -17.30 1.47 9.98
CA ASP A 17 -15.96 1.51 10.56
C ASP A 17 -15.93 0.97 11.99
N ASN A 18 -16.95 1.30 12.78
CA ASN A 18 -17.06 0.84 14.16
C ASN A 18 -17.78 -0.51 14.31
N ARG A 19 -18.32 -1.07 13.21
CA ARG A 19 -19.14 -2.28 13.21
C ARG A 19 -20.30 -2.24 14.23
N SER A 20 -20.77 -1.04 14.58
CA SER A 20 -21.75 -0.84 15.65
C SER A 20 -22.43 0.52 15.55
N ILE A 21 -23.76 0.53 15.50
CA ILE A 21 -24.55 1.76 15.52
C ILE A 21 -24.37 2.50 16.87
N ALA A 22 -24.29 1.75 17.98
CA ALA A 22 -24.13 2.35 19.31
C ALA A 22 -22.77 3.05 19.47
N LYS A 23 -21.68 2.43 18.99
CA LYS A 23 -20.35 3.05 18.98
C LYS A 23 -20.31 4.26 18.07
N ALA A 24 -20.89 4.16 16.86
CA ALA A 24 -20.99 5.28 15.93
C ALA A 24 -21.77 6.46 16.55
N ALA A 25 -22.89 6.18 17.22
CA ALA A 25 -23.69 7.19 17.88
C ALA A 25 -22.91 7.94 18.99
N LYS A 26 -22.15 7.18 19.78
CA LYS A 26 -21.26 7.77 20.81
C LYS A 26 -20.17 8.65 20.17
N LEU A 27 -19.52 8.16 19.11
CA LEU A 27 -18.47 8.90 18.38
C LEU A 27 -19.02 10.20 17.77
N MET A 28 -20.23 10.15 17.22
CA MET A 28 -20.87 11.29 16.55
C MET A 28 -21.66 12.22 17.50
N ASN A 29 -21.64 11.94 18.81
CA ASN A 29 -22.37 12.67 19.84
C ASN A 29 -23.89 12.80 19.57
N VAL A 30 -24.52 11.71 19.14
CA VAL A 30 -25.96 11.63 18.87
C VAL A 30 -26.56 10.38 19.49
N SER A 31 -27.90 10.28 19.49
CA SER A 31 -28.58 9.07 19.96
C SER A 31 -28.53 7.95 18.90
N GLN A 32 -28.52 6.69 19.35
CA GLN A 32 -28.59 5.53 18.45
C GLN A 32 -29.84 5.55 17.54
N PRO A 33 -31.06 5.92 18.02
CA PRO A 33 -32.21 6.10 17.15
C PRO A 33 -32.01 7.12 16.05
N THR A 34 -31.29 8.23 16.32
CA THR A 34 -30.98 9.26 15.32
C THR A 34 -30.22 8.66 14.15
N ILE A 35 -29.17 7.88 14.40
CA ILE A 35 -28.41 7.20 13.34
C ILE A 35 -29.28 6.18 12.62
N SER A 36 -30.03 5.35 13.36
CA SER A 36 -30.89 4.31 12.74
C SER A 36 -31.92 4.91 11.79
N VAL A 37 -32.57 6.01 12.17
CA VAL A 37 -33.54 6.72 11.31
C VAL A 37 -32.85 7.34 10.09
N ALA A 38 -31.67 7.93 10.28
CA ALA A 38 -30.89 8.56 9.19
C ALA A 38 -30.46 7.52 8.17
N ILE A 39 -29.97 6.34 8.60
CA ILE A 39 -29.61 5.23 7.73
C ILE A 39 -30.84 4.69 6.97
N SER A 40 -31.95 4.43 7.67
CA SER A 40 -33.17 3.94 7.00
C SER A 40 -33.69 4.93 5.95
N LYS A 41 -33.59 6.24 6.19
CA LYS A 41 -33.92 7.26 5.18
C LYS A 41 -32.95 7.20 3.99
N LEU A 42 -31.67 7.01 4.23
CA LEU A 42 -30.66 6.89 3.17
C LEU A 42 -30.88 5.64 2.32
N GLU A 43 -31.18 4.50 2.94
CA GLU A 43 -31.55 3.24 2.28
C GLU A 43 -32.80 3.41 1.41
N ALA A 44 -33.84 4.06 1.94
CA ALA A 44 -35.06 4.35 1.19
C ALA A 44 -34.80 5.28 -0.02
N GLN A 45 -33.90 6.24 0.10
CA GLN A 45 -33.54 7.16 -0.99
C GLN A 45 -32.74 6.48 -2.10
N PHE A 46 -31.85 5.56 -1.73
CA PHE A 46 -31.04 4.81 -2.69
C PHE A 46 -31.74 3.56 -3.22
N GLY A 47 -32.84 3.14 -2.59
CA GLY A 47 -33.58 1.93 -2.96
C GLY A 47 -32.81 0.63 -2.67
N VAL A 48 -31.83 0.66 -1.81
CA VAL A 48 -30.99 -0.50 -1.46
C VAL A 48 -30.72 -0.53 0.04
N GLN A 49 -30.61 -1.74 0.59
CA GLN A 49 -30.16 -1.92 1.97
C GLN A 49 -28.64 -1.69 2.02
N LEU A 50 -28.17 -0.89 2.98
CA LEU A 50 -26.75 -0.54 3.16
C LEU A 50 -26.11 -1.29 4.32
N LEU A 51 -26.86 -1.58 5.39
CA LEU A 51 -26.37 -2.25 6.57
C LEU A 51 -27.07 -3.58 6.82
N LEU A 52 -26.29 -4.63 7.08
CA LEU A 52 -26.74 -5.88 7.67
C LEU A 52 -26.63 -5.77 9.19
N ARG A 53 -27.74 -6.08 9.89
CA ARG A 53 -27.78 -6.10 11.36
C ARG A 53 -27.62 -7.56 11.82
N HIS A 54 -26.60 -7.83 12.61
CA HIS A 54 -26.33 -9.15 13.18
C HIS A 54 -26.77 -9.16 14.65
N HIS A 55 -27.60 -10.12 15.02
CA HIS A 55 -27.99 -10.30 16.41
C HIS A 55 -26.73 -10.51 17.27
N SER A 56 -26.51 -9.65 18.27
CA SER A 56 -25.35 -9.64 19.18
C SER A 56 -23.96 -9.37 18.58
N GLN A 57 -23.80 -9.22 17.25
CA GLN A 57 -22.49 -9.01 16.60
C GLN A 57 -22.33 -7.63 15.93
N GLY A 58 -23.33 -6.76 16.05
CA GLY A 58 -23.27 -5.40 15.50
C GLY A 58 -23.78 -5.27 14.07
N VAL A 59 -23.10 -4.50 13.22
CA VAL A 59 -23.50 -4.22 11.84
C VAL A 59 -22.35 -4.40 10.87
N SER A 60 -22.66 -4.80 9.64
CA SER A 60 -21.71 -4.83 8.52
C SER A 60 -22.32 -4.20 7.27
N ALA A 61 -21.49 -3.76 6.34
CA ALA A 61 -21.93 -3.27 5.04
C ALA A 61 -22.49 -4.42 4.19
N THR A 62 -23.53 -4.13 3.40
CA THR A 62 -23.99 -5.04 2.32
C THR A 62 -23.00 -4.96 1.14
N PRO A 63 -23.00 -5.95 0.21
CA PRO A 63 -22.23 -5.84 -1.03
C PRO A 63 -22.55 -4.57 -1.83
N SER A 64 -23.83 -4.18 -1.89
CA SER A 64 -24.27 -2.94 -2.54
C SER A 64 -23.76 -1.68 -1.85
N ALA A 65 -23.56 -1.74 -0.53
CA ALA A 65 -23.03 -0.61 0.23
C ALA A 65 -21.54 -0.36 -0.03
N ASN A 66 -20.74 -1.36 -0.38
CA ASN A 66 -19.30 -1.20 -0.54
C ASN A 66 -18.95 -0.16 -1.62
N ASN A 67 -19.61 -0.21 -2.78
CA ASN A 67 -19.41 0.80 -3.84
C ASN A 67 -19.87 2.19 -3.39
N ILE A 68 -20.99 2.26 -2.67
CA ILE A 68 -21.54 3.51 -2.12
C ILE A 68 -20.60 4.09 -1.06
N LEU A 69 -20.02 3.25 -0.20
CA LEU A 69 -19.08 3.68 0.85
C LEU A 69 -17.83 4.34 0.28
N THR A 70 -17.24 3.78 -0.78
CA THR A 70 -16.08 4.37 -1.46
C THR A 70 -16.41 5.77 -1.97
N SER A 71 -17.53 5.91 -2.68
CA SER A 71 -17.98 7.22 -3.18
C SER A 71 -18.35 8.18 -2.04
N ALA A 72 -18.98 7.68 -0.96
CA ALA A 72 -19.33 8.48 0.21
C ALA A 72 -18.08 9.03 0.92
N ARG A 73 -17.05 8.20 1.13
CA ARG A 73 -15.78 8.64 1.74
C ARG A 73 -15.08 9.69 0.87
N SER A 74 -15.04 9.48 -0.44
CA SER A 74 -14.48 10.46 -1.37
C SER A 74 -15.25 11.79 -1.33
N LEU A 75 -16.58 11.75 -1.31
CA LEU A 75 -17.40 12.95 -1.23
C LEU A 75 -17.20 13.69 0.09
N LEU A 76 -17.10 12.98 1.21
CA LEU A 76 -16.82 13.55 2.52
C LEU A 76 -15.44 14.21 2.56
N ALA A 77 -14.41 13.56 2.03
CA ALA A 77 -13.07 14.12 1.92
C ALA A 77 -13.06 15.43 1.09
N HIS A 78 -13.79 15.48 -0.03
CA HIS A 78 -13.91 16.69 -0.83
C HIS A 78 -14.70 17.81 -0.12
N ALA A 79 -15.75 17.45 0.65
CA ALA A 79 -16.49 18.41 1.45
C ALA A 79 -15.62 19.03 2.55
N GLU A 80 -14.76 18.23 3.18
CA GLU A 80 -13.77 18.73 4.13
C GLU A 80 -12.72 19.62 3.47
N ASP A 81 -12.23 19.26 2.27
CA ASP A 81 -11.33 20.10 1.49
C ASP A 81 -11.96 21.45 1.16
N LEU A 82 -13.22 21.47 0.73
CA LEU A 82 -13.96 22.70 0.46
C LEU A 82 -14.10 23.58 1.70
N GLN A 83 -14.43 22.97 2.84
CA GLN A 83 -14.55 23.70 4.11
C GLN A 83 -13.20 24.29 4.53
N ARG A 84 -12.10 23.53 4.40
CA ARG A 84 -10.74 24.03 4.67
C ARG A 84 -10.36 25.17 3.75
N GLN A 85 -10.66 25.06 2.44
CA GLN A 85 -10.41 26.15 1.48
C GLN A 85 -11.16 27.44 1.85
N ALA A 86 -12.39 27.32 2.34
CA ALA A 86 -13.20 28.48 2.77
C ALA A 86 -12.67 29.13 4.06
N MET A 87 -12.10 28.32 4.97
CA MET A 87 -11.58 28.82 6.26
C MET A 87 -10.15 29.35 6.17
N LEU A 88 -9.34 28.82 5.26
CA LEU A 88 -7.95 29.22 5.08
C LEU A 88 -7.88 30.28 3.98
N THR A 89 -7.57 31.51 4.36
CA THR A 89 -7.21 32.60 3.44
C THR A 89 -5.83 32.33 2.84
N GLY A 90 -5.68 31.22 2.09
CA GLY A 90 -4.39 30.88 1.50
C GLY A 90 -4.30 29.48 0.92
N THR A 91 -3.12 29.13 0.46
CA THR A 91 -2.76 27.87 -0.21
C THR A 91 -2.47 26.70 0.76
N ALA A 92 -2.71 26.88 2.06
CA ALA A 92 -2.38 25.88 3.07
C ALA A 92 -3.11 24.54 2.82
N ILE A 93 -2.34 23.46 2.81
CA ILE A 93 -2.84 22.09 2.73
C ILE A 93 -2.80 21.51 4.14
N ALA A 94 -3.95 21.01 4.60
CA ALA A 94 -4.11 20.43 5.94
C ALA A 94 -5.08 19.25 5.87
N GLY A 95 -5.06 18.38 6.88
CA GLY A 95 -6.01 17.27 7.03
C GLY A 95 -5.35 15.92 7.24
N ASP A 96 -6.11 14.85 7.06
CA ASP A 96 -5.69 13.49 7.31
C ASP A 96 -5.45 12.76 5.97
N LEU A 97 -4.22 12.33 5.72
CA LEU A 97 -3.83 11.52 4.57
C LEU A 97 -3.70 10.05 5.00
N ARG A 98 -4.49 9.17 4.39
CA ARG A 98 -4.44 7.72 4.65
C ARG A 98 -3.58 7.05 3.59
N LEU A 99 -2.34 6.74 3.96
CA LEU A 99 -1.29 6.22 3.10
C LEU A 99 -1.09 4.72 3.32
N GLY A 100 -1.31 3.92 2.28
CA GLY A 100 -0.92 2.52 2.23
C GLY A 100 0.52 2.35 1.73
N SER A 101 1.20 1.31 2.17
CA SER A 101 2.48 0.90 1.57
C SER A 101 2.68 -0.60 1.64
N PHE A 102 3.17 -1.17 0.54
CA PHE A 102 3.60 -2.55 0.53
C PHE A 102 4.71 -2.77 1.55
N SER A 103 4.65 -3.88 2.30
CA SER A 103 5.46 -4.14 3.49
C SER A 103 6.97 -4.05 3.27
N THR A 104 7.48 -4.40 2.06
CA THR A 104 8.92 -4.31 1.77
C THR A 104 9.36 -2.89 1.40
N LEU A 105 8.45 -2.01 0.98
CA LEU A 105 8.74 -0.63 0.61
C LEU A 105 8.66 0.32 1.80
N ALA A 106 7.70 0.09 2.69
CA ALA A 106 7.39 0.97 3.80
C ALA A 106 8.62 1.37 4.64
N PRO A 107 9.41 0.43 5.19
CA PRO A 107 10.54 0.78 6.07
C PRO A 107 11.64 1.58 5.37
N LEU A 108 11.77 1.43 4.05
CA LEU A 108 12.89 2.00 3.29
C LEU A 108 12.56 3.37 2.70
N ILE A 109 11.30 3.61 2.35
CA ILE A 109 10.90 4.81 1.60
C ILE A 109 10.10 5.76 2.48
N LEU A 110 9.11 5.25 3.24
CA LEU A 110 8.18 6.11 3.95
C LEU A 110 8.83 7.03 4.98
N PRO A 111 9.80 6.63 5.82
CA PRO A 111 10.34 7.53 6.84
C PRO A 111 10.92 8.82 6.25
N GLY A 112 11.69 8.70 5.18
CA GLY A 112 12.28 9.85 4.50
C GLY A 112 11.25 10.68 3.72
N LEU A 113 10.32 10.03 3.05
CA LEU A 113 9.25 10.69 2.29
C LEU A 113 8.32 11.47 3.24
N ILE A 114 7.88 10.84 4.33
CA ILE A 114 7.03 11.48 5.34
C ILE A 114 7.71 12.69 5.95
N ARG A 115 8.98 12.58 6.32
CA ARG A 115 9.76 13.71 6.83
C ARG A 115 9.76 14.88 5.84
N THR A 116 10.04 14.60 4.57
CA THR A 116 10.06 15.63 3.53
C THR A 116 8.68 16.26 3.34
N TYR A 117 7.64 15.45 3.36
CA TYR A 117 6.26 15.92 3.19
C TYR A 117 5.79 16.78 4.36
N THR A 118 5.99 16.33 5.60
CA THR A 118 5.55 17.07 6.80
C THR A 118 6.33 18.36 7.03
N GLN A 119 7.56 18.47 6.53
CA GLN A 119 8.28 19.75 6.50
C GLN A 119 7.64 20.79 5.57
N SER A 120 7.05 20.34 4.47
CA SER A 120 6.36 21.21 3.51
C SER A 120 4.88 21.49 3.90
N TYR A 121 4.26 20.55 4.60
CA TYR A 121 2.84 20.58 4.97
C TYR A 121 2.65 20.15 6.44
N PRO A 122 3.01 21.01 7.41
CA PRO A 122 3.03 20.68 8.84
C PRO A 122 1.64 20.39 9.41
N ASP A 123 0.58 20.91 8.80
CA ASP A 123 -0.80 20.73 9.25
C ASP A 123 -1.45 19.44 8.71
N VAL A 124 -0.68 18.60 8.02
CA VAL A 124 -1.15 17.29 7.54
C VAL A 124 -0.76 16.20 8.53
N ARG A 125 -1.76 15.39 8.90
CA ARG A 125 -1.55 14.14 9.64
C ARG A 125 -1.54 12.96 8.67
N ILE A 126 -0.53 12.10 8.77
CA ILE A 126 -0.41 10.92 7.92
C ILE A 126 -0.74 9.68 8.74
N HIS A 127 -1.74 8.93 8.29
CA HIS A 127 -2.10 7.62 8.83
C HIS A 127 -1.52 6.56 7.91
N ILE A 128 -0.59 5.76 8.44
CA ILE A 128 0.14 4.76 7.67
C ILE A 128 -0.47 3.39 7.90
N GLN A 129 -0.64 2.65 6.81
CA GLN A 129 -1.00 1.25 6.85
C GLN A 129 -0.04 0.44 5.98
N GLU A 130 0.69 -0.48 6.61
CA GLU A 130 1.49 -1.48 5.90
C GLU A 130 0.65 -2.72 5.63
N GLY A 131 0.92 -3.39 4.51
CA GLY A 131 0.19 -4.61 4.19
C GLY A 131 0.65 -5.30 2.91
N THR A 132 -0.07 -6.37 2.56
CA THR A 132 0.02 -7.03 1.26
C THR A 132 -0.68 -6.20 0.19
N GLU A 133 -0.36 -6.45 -1.08
CA GLU A 133 -1.04 -5.79 -2.20
C GLU A 133 -2.57 -5.97 -2.14
N GLU A 134 -3.04 -7.20 -1.89
CA GLU A 134 -4.46 -7.52 -1.76
C GLU A 134 -5.16 -6.67 -0.69
N GLN A 135 -4.55 -6.56 0.50
CA GLN A 135 -5.09 -5.75 1.60
C GLN A 135 -5.14 -4.26 1.24
N LEU A 136 -4.07 -3.75 0.62
CA LEU A 136 -3.97 -2.35 0.24
C LEU A 136 -4.93 -1.99 -0.88
N LEU A 137 -5.06 -2.85 -1.90
CA LEU A 137 -6.05 -2.69 -2.96
C LEU A 137 -7.48 -2.72 -2.42
N LYS A 138 -7.79 -3.68 -1.56
CA LYS A 138 -9.09 -3.73 -0.88
C LYS A 138 -9.39 -2.42 -0.16
N ASN A 139 -8.45 -1.90 0.61
CA ASN A 139 -8.62 -0.68 1.39
C ASN A 139 -8.72 0.58 0.51
N LEU A 140 -8.04 0.61 -0.65
CA LEU A 140 -8.26 1.65 -1.67
C LEU A 140 -9.69 1.59 -2.22
N TYR A 141 -10.16 0.39 -2.61
CA TYR A 141 -11.52 0.21 -3.13
C TYR A 141 -12.62 0.48 -2.09
N GLU A 142 -12.36 0.24 -0.81
CA GLU A 142 -13.26 0.58 0.28
C GLU A 142 -13.14 2.05 0.72
N GLY A 143 -12.25 2.85 0.11
CA GLY A 143 -11.98 4.24 0.47
C GLY A 143 -11.39 4.40 1.88
N GLN A 144 -10.78 3.36 2.43
CA GLN A 144 -10.04 3.40 3.70
C GLN A 144 -8.62 3.93 3.53
N LEU A 145 -8.09 3.89 2.29
CA LEU A 145 -6.85 4.54 1.88
C LEU A 145 -7.13 5.57 0.79
N ASP A 146 -6.36 6.64 0.80
CA ASP A 146 -6.41 7.67 -0.22
C ASP A 146 -5.43 7.37 -1.36
N ILE A 147 -4.30 6.77 -1.00
CA ILE A 147 -3.19 6.44 -1.91
C ILE A 147 -2.38 5.28 -1.33
N ALA A 148 -1.80 4.44 -2.19
CA ALA A 148 -0.94 3.34 -1.77
C ALA A 148 0.33 3.27 -2.61
N MET A 149 1.48 2.99 -1.96
CA MET A 149 2.76 2.71 -2.60
C MET A 149 2.89 1.22 -2.84
N LEU A 150 2.96 0.83 -4.11
CA LEU A 150 2.92 -0.56 -4.56
C LEU A 150 4.00 -0.82 -5.61
N TYR A 151 4.23 -2.09 -5.95
CA TYR A 151 4.89 -2.47 -7.19
C TYR A 151 3.86 -2.54 -8.31
N ASP A 152 4.21 -2.07 -9.52
CA ASP A 152 3.35 -2.17 -10.70
C ASP A 152 3.54 -3.55 -11.37
N VAL A 153 3.03 -4.58 -10.72
CA VAL A 153 3.08 -5.97 -11.20
C VAL A 153 1.66 -6.53 -11.17
N GLY A 154 0.99 -6.49 -12.32
CA GLY A 154 -0.37 -7.01 -12.44
C GLY A 154 -1.45 -6.19 -11.74
N LEU A 155 -1.18 -4.93 -11.43
CA LEU A 155 -2.18 -4.03 -10.83
C LEU A 155 -3.39 -3.82 -11.75
N PRO A 156 -4.61 -3.73 -11.20
CA PRO A 156 -5.84 -3.46 -11.96
C PRO A 156 -5.76 -2.18 -12.78
N GLU A 157 -6.32 -2.18 -14.01
CA GLU A 157 -6.25 -1.06 -14.95
C GLU A 157 -6.99 0.21 -14.46
N ASN A 158 -7.99 0.05 -13.61
CA ASN A 158 -8.79 1.14 -13.06
C ASN A 158 -8.09 1.94 -11.95
N LEU A 159 -6.80 1.74 -11.75
CA LEU A 159 -5.97 2.54 -10.86
C LEU A 159 -5.21 3.62 -11.64
N ARG A 160 -5.23 4.83 -11.11
CA ARG A 160 -4.28 5.88 -11.50
C ARG A 160 -2.92 5.55 -10.88
N ARG A 161 -1.86 5.61 -11.68
CA ARG A 161 -0.49 5.30 -11.27
C ARG A 161 0.41 6.51 -11.46
N VAL A 162 1.21 6.79 -10.46
CA VAL A 162 2.31 7.77 -10.54
C VAL A 162 3.61 7.01 -10.31
N GLU A 163 4.42 6.93 -11.35
CA GLU A 163 5.69 6.22 -11.34
C GLU A 163 6.71 6.93 -10.42
N LEU A 164 7.30 6.21 -9.49
CA LEU A 164 8.29 6.75 -8.56
C LEU A 164 9.71 6.32 -8.87
N ALA A 165 9.94 5.01 -9.00
CA ALA A 165 11.27 4.49 -9.17
C ALA A 165 11.28 3.11 -9.83
N LEU A 166 12.25 2.89 -10.69
CA LEU A 166 12.55 1.59 -11.27
C LEU A 166 13.55 0.85 -10.39
N ARG A 167 13.30 -0.42 -10.11
CA ARG A 167 14.21 -1.29 -9.33
C ARG A 167 14.62 -2.50 -10.14
N ARG A 168 15.92 -2.80 -10.12
CA ARG A 168 16.48 -3.98 -10.78
C ARG A 168 16.61 -5.13 -9.78
N PRO A 169 16.30 -6.36 -10.18
CA PRO A 169 16.58 -7.52 -9.36
C PRO A 169 18.07 -7.65 -9.07
N TYR A 170 18.39 -8.10 -7.86
CA TYR A 170 19.73 -8.42 -7.44
C TYR A 170 19.75 -9.75 -6.70
N ILE A 171 20.94 -10.36 -6.62
CA ILE A 171 21.16 -11.61 -5.90
C ILE A 171 21.75 -11.28 -4.52
N ALA A 172 21.12 -11.80 -3.48
CA ALA A 172 21.67 -11.84 -2.12
C ALA A 172 22.28 -13.22 -1.88
N LEU A 173 23.57 -13.24 -1.56
CA LEU A 173 24.37 -14.45 -1.32
C LEU A 173 24.91 -14.42 0.11
N PRO A 174 25.21 -15.58 0.71
CA PRO A 174 26.02 -15.66 1.92
C PRO A 174 27.36 -14.96 1.71
N PHE A 175 27.89 -14.32 2.75
CA PHE A 175 29.24 -13.76 2.69
C PHE A 175 30.28 -14.88 2.47
N GLY A 176 31.15 -14.71 1.47
CA GLY A 176 32.14 -15.72 1.09
C GLY A 176 31.62 -16.79 0.12
N HIS A 177 30.41 -16.67 -0.39
CA HIS A 177 29.89 -17.53 -1.45
C HIS A 177 30.75 -17.41 -2.72
N HIS A 178 31.04 -18.53 -3.42
CA HIS A 178 31.91 -18.55 -4.60
C HIS A 178 31.39 -17.63 -5.73
N LEU A 179 30.07 -17.49 -5.91
CA LEU A 179 29.49 -16.57 -6.88
C LEU A 179 29.65 -15.09 -6.48
N ALA A 180 30.04 -14.80 -5.26
CA ALA A 180 30.29 -13.43 -4.82
C ALA A 180 31.61 -12.85 -5.40
N GLU A 181 32.45 -13.65 -6.02
CA GLU A 181 33.65 -13.18 -6.70
C GLU A 181 33.36 -12.57 -8.08
N PHE A 182 32.19 -12.87 -8.67
CA PHE A 182 31.77 -12.31 -9.94
C PHE A 182 31.17 -10.90 -9.78
N SER A 183 31.35 -10.05 -10.80
CA SER A 183 30.74 -8.71 -10.85
C SER A 183 29.21 -8.74 -11.02
N ALA A 184 28.68 -9.78 -11.66
CA ALA A 184 27.25 -10.07 -11.83
C ALA A 184 27.05 -11.58 -11.88
N VAL A 185 25.83 -12.05 -11.58
CA VAL A 185 25.49 -13.48 -11.51
C VAL A 185 24.33 -13.78 -12.45
N ARG A 186 24.41 -14.88 -13.20
CA ARG A 186 23.36 -15.37 -14.09
C ARG A 186 22.45 -16.37 -13.36
N LEU A 187 21.18 -16.41 -13.74
CA LEU A 187 20.22 -17.39 -13.18
C LEU A 187 20.67 -18.84 -13.42
N SER A 188 21.32 -19.14 -14.56
CA SER A 188 21.84 -20.48 -14.85
C SER A 188 22.91 -20.97 -13.88
N GLN A 189 23.62 -20.08 -13.20
CA GLN A 189 24.62 -20.43 -12.19
C GLN A 189 23.97 -20.75 -10.82
N LEU A 190 22.70 -20.41 -10.66
CA LEU A 190 21.95 -20.53 -9.39
C LEU A 190 20.92 -21.65 -9.40
N VAL A 191 20.69 -22.31 -10.55
CA VAL A 191 19.60 -23.28 -10.71
C VAL A 191 19.70 -24.48 -9.75
N ASP A 192 20.92 -24.93 -9.46
CA ASP A 192 21.18 -26.03 -8.56
C ASP A 192 21.39 -25.60 -7.09
N GLU A 193 21.49 -24.30 -6.85
CA GLU A 193 21.67 -23.73 -5.53
C GLU A 193 20.32 -23.59 -4.78
N PRO A 194 20.29 -23.71 -3.44
CA PRO A 194 19.07 -23.58 -2.67
C PRO A 194 18.54 -22.16 -2.67
N LEU A 195 17.36 -21.94 -3.27
CA LEU A 195 16.67 -20.65 -3.29
C LEU A 195 15.85 -20.44 -2.00
N ILE A 196 16.04 -19.32 -1.34
CA ILE A 196 15.17 -18.80 -0.30
C ILE A 196 14.25 -17.75 -0.94
N LEU A 197 12.99 -18.12 -1.14
CA LEU A 197 12.03 -17.31 -1.89
C LEU A 197 11.26 -16.36 -0.98
N LEU A 198 11.22 -15.08 -1.35
CA LEU A 198 10.31 -14.11 -0.74
C LEU A 198 8.87 -14.40 -1.21
N ASP A 199 8.08 -15.03 -0.32
CA ASP A 199 6.78 -15.62 -0.62
C ASP A 199 5.64 -14.68 -0.19
N ILE A 200 5.52 -13.57 -0.88
CA ILE A 200 4.44 -12.60 -0.74
C ILE A 200 4.06 -12.12 -2.16
N ALA A 201 2.76 -12.08 -2.48
CA ALA A 201 2.30 -11.53 -3.75
C ALA A 201 2.51 -10.00 -3.80
N PRO A 202 2.98 -9.42 -4.92
CA PRO A 202 3.31 -10.07 -6.21
C PRO A 202 4.75 -10.58 -6.31
N SER A 203 5.59 -10.41 -5.29
CA SER A 203 7.04 -10.71 -5.35
C SER A 203 7.33 -12.16 -5.74
N ARG A 204 6.57 -13.12 -5.18
CA ARG A 204 6.70 -14.54 -5.55
C ARG A 204 6.59 -14.75 -7.05
N GLN A 205 5.51 -14.25 -7.65
CA GLN A 205 5.24 -14.42 -9.08
C GLN A 205 6.32 -13.75 -9.93
N PHE A 206 6.73 -12.55 -9.55
CA PHE A 206 7.77 -11.80 -10.21
C PHE A 206 9.11 -12.57 -10.22
N PHE A 207 9.58 -13.05 -9.07
CA PHE A 207 10.86 -13.78 -9.02
C PHE A 207 10.82 -15.12 -9.77
N LEU A 208 9.70 -15.84 -9.70
CA LEU A 208 9.55 -17.09 -10.46
C LEU A 208 9.43 -16.85 -11.95
N SER A 209 8.88 -15.70 -12.40
CA SER A 209 8.83 -15.36 -13.83
C SER A 209 10.22 -15.17 -14.42
N LEU A 210 11.20 -14.64 -13.66
CA LEU A 210 12.58 -14.50 -14.12
C LEU A 210 13.20 -15.85 -14.52
N PHE A 211 12.99 -16.89 -13.72
CA PHE A 211 13.44 -18.25 -14.06
C PHE A 211 12.66 -18.83 -15.22
N LYS A 212 11.35 -18.66 -15.23
CA LYS A 212 10.49 -19.16 -16.33
C LYS A 212 10.88 -18.54 -17.67
N SER A 213 11.13 -17.24 -17.72
CA SER A 213 11.55 -16.52 -18.93
C SER A 213 12.93 -16.99 -19.43
N ALA A 214 13.79 -17.47 -18.53
CA ALA A 214 15.08 -18.06 -18.86
C ALA A 214 15.02 -19.58 -19.19
N GLY A 215 13.83 -20.20 -19.15
CA GLY A 215 13.67 -21.64 -19.32
C GLY A 215 14.23 -22.48 -18.18
N LEU A 216 14.35 -21.91 -16.98
CA LEU A 216 14.95 -22.51 -15.80
C LEU A 216 13.91 -22.80 -14.72
N THR A 217 14.21 -23.76 -13.83
CA THR A 217 13.39 -24.07 -12.64
C THR A 217 14.28 -23.99 -11.41
N PRO A 218 14.03 -23.08 -10.47
CA PRO A 218 14.85 -22.94 -9.27
C PRO A 218 14.58 -24.03 -8.24
N LYS A 219 15.57 -24.36 -7.44
CA LYS A 219 15.46 -25.28 -6.30
C LYS A 219 15.02 -24.52 -5.05
N ILE A 220 13.72 -24.38 -4.84
CA ILE A 220 13.19 -23.68 -3.67
C ILE A 220 13.44 -24.53 -2.43
N ALA A 221 14.28 -24.05 -1.51
CA ALA A 221 14.58 -24.70 -0.23
C ALA A 221 13.74 -24.16 0.92
N HIS A 222 13.52 -22.83 0.93
CA HIS A 222 12.74 -22.15 1.97
C HIS A 222 11.87 -21.06 1.36
N THR A 223 10.78 -20.70 2.06
CA THR A 223 9.92 -19.57 1.70
C THR A 223 9.60 -18.72 2.94
N SER A 224 9.45 -17.41 2.77
CA SER A 224 8.99 -16.52 3.83
C SER A 224 8.36 -15.27 3.24
N PRO A 225 7.27 -14.72 3.81
CA PRO A 225 6.73 -13.43 3.43
C PRO A 225 7.56 -12.25 3.97
N SER A 226 8.48 -12.48 4.89
CA SER A 226 9.31 -11.44 5.51
C SER A 226 10.63 -11.26 4.78
N LEU A 227 10.88 -10.06 4.26
CA LEU A 227 12.14 -9.69 3.61
C LEU A 227 13.35 -9.93 4.52
N GLU A 228 13.26 -9.51 5.78
CA GLU A 228 14.40 -9.63 6.70
C GLU A 228 14.62 -11.06 7.19
N LEU A 229 13.58 -11.90 7.30
CA LEU A 229 13.78 -13.32 7.55
C LEU A 229 14.47 -14.00 6.36
N VAL A 230 14.09 -13.68 5.11
CA VAL A 230 14.78 -14.16 3.91
C VAL A 230 16.27 -13.75 3.95
N ARG A 231 16.54 -12.46 4.21
CA ARG A 231 17.92 -11.95 4.32
C ARG A 231 18.71 -12.63 5.45
N GLY A 232 18.08 -12.85 6.60
CA GLY A 232 18.67 -13.57 7.74
C GLY A 232 19.04 -15.00 7.37
N MET A 233 18.14 -15.75 6.72
CA MET A 233 18.42 -17.11 6.25
C MET A 233 19.58 -17.15 5.25
N VAL A 234 19.65 -16.18 4.32
CA VAL A 234 20.81 -16.05 3.41
C VAL A 234 22.09 -15.78 4.21
N GLY A 235 22.07 -14.85 5.17
CA GLY A 235 23.21 -14.53 6.03
C GLY A 235 23.75 -15.71 6.82
N HIS A 236 22.89 -16.67 7.15
CA HIS A 236 23.24 -17.94 7.80
C HIS A 236 23.66 -19.07 6.83
N GLY A 237 23.75 -18.80 5.54
CA GLY A 237 24.22 -19.78 4.56
C GLY A 237 23.20 -20.85 4.16
N LEU A 238 21.90 -20.61 4.39
CA LEU A 238 20.84 -21.57 4.04
C LEU A 238 20.50 -21.58 2.55
N GLY A 239 21.07 -20.66 1.79
CA GLY A 239 20.87 -20.52 0.35
C GLY A 239 21.05 -19.08 -0.10
N TYR A 240 20.61 -18.79 -1.33
CA TYR A 240 20.58 -17.44 -1.92
C TYR A 240 19.16 -16.92 -2.05
N SER A 241 19.00 -15.63 -2.31
CA SER A 241 17.71 -15.05 -2.67
C SER A 241 17.83 -14.05 -3.83
N ILE A 242 16.72 -13.86 -4.56
CA ILE A 242 16.56 -12.77 -5.54
C ILE A 242 15.63 -11.75 -4.92
N LEU A 243 16.04 -10.49 -4.91
CA LEU A 243 15.31 -9.39 -4.30
C LEU A 243 15.38 -8.14 -5.19
N VAL A 244 14.45 -7.19 -5.01
CA VAL A 244 14.45 -5.89 -5.71
C VAL A 244 14.59 -4.72 -4.76
N THR A 245 14.12 -4.87 -3.53
CA THR A 245 14.20 -3.84 -2.50
C THR A 245 15.47 -4.05 -1.68
N ARG A 246 16.41 -3.12 -1.79
CA ARG A 246 17.70 -3.20 -1.10
C ARG A 246 17.76 -2.21 0.06
N PRO A 247 17.87 -2.69 1.32
CA PRO A 247 18.17 -1.84 2.46
C PRO A 247 19.55 -1.16 2.32
N HIS A 248 19.74 -0.04 3.00
CA HIS A 248 21.07 0.57 3.13
C HIS A 248 21.96 -0.31 3.99
N GLY A 249 22.97 -0.89 3.37
CA GLY A 249 23.90 -1.80 4.02
C GLY A 249 23.56 -3.28 3.79
N ASP A 250 24.62 -4.07 3.83
CA ASP A 250 24.57 -5.51 3.49
C ASP A 250 24.60 -6.39 4.77
N LEU A 251 24.11 -5.85 5.91
CA LEU A 251 23.96 -6.60 7.15
C LEU A 251 22.50 -7.02 7.35
N THR A 252 22.31 -8.20 7.92
CA THR A 252 21.01 -8.66 8.44
C THR A 252 20.74 -8.06 9.82
N TYR A 253 19.52 -8.18 10.36
CA TYR A 253 19.19 -7.68 11.70
C TYR A 253 20.05 -8.29 12.81
N ASP A 254 20.49 -9.52 12.65
CA ASP A 254 21.39 -10.22 13.59
C ASP A 254 22.89 -10.04 13.25
N GLY A 255 23.23 -9.09 12.36
CA GLY A 255 24.58 -8.67 12.06
C GLY A 255 25.36 -9.57 11.10
N LYS A 256 24.72 -10.54 10.42
CA LYS A 256 25.38 -11.33 9.39
C LYS A 256 25.58 -10.51 8.12
N LYS A 257 26.76 -10.64 7.51
CA LYS A 257 27.09 -9.95 6.27
C LYS A 257 26.57 -10.72 5.06
N LEU A 258 25.98 -10.02 4.10
CA LEU A 258 25.59 -10.54 2.80
C LEU A 258 26.56 -10.09 1.71
N ALA A 259 26.67 -10.89 0.66
CA ALA A 259 27.26 -10.45 -0.60
C ALA A 259 26.16 -10.16 -1.60
N ILE A 260 26.11 -8.93 -2.11
CA ILE A 260 25.09 -8.47 -3.05
C ILE A 260 25.71 -8.40 -4.44
N ARG A 261 25.02 -9.00 -5.44
CA ARG A 261 25.46 -8.99 -6.83
C ARG A 261 24.31 -8.65 -7.76
N PRO A 262 24.55 -7.85 -8.80
CA PRO A 262 23.56 -7.63 -9.86
C PRO A 262 23.17 -8.97 -10.50
N LEU A 263 21.91 -9.10 -10.87
CA LEU A 263 21.45 -10.17 -11.75
C LEU A 263 21.79 -9.80 -13.20
N GLU A 264 22.63 -10.61 -13.83
CA GLU A 264 23.03 -10.41 -15.24
C GLU A 264 21.81 -10.66 -16.14
N SER A 265 21.61 -9.78 -17.12
CA SER A 265 20.54 -9.90 -18.12
C SER A 265 19.10 -9.87 -17.58
N ALA A 266 18.89 -9.28 -16.41
CA ALA A 266 17.52 -9.01 -15.96
C ALA A 266 16.86 -8.00 -16.91
N THR A 267 15.99 -8.50 -17.79
CA THR A 267 15.19 -7.68 -18.69
C THR A 267 13.96 -7.11 -18.01
N GLU A 268 13.48 -7.78 -16.97
CA GLU A 268 12.32 -7.36 -16.19
C GLU A 268 12.77 -6.51 -15.01
N ASN A 269 12.23 -5.31 -14.94
CA ASN A 269 12.42 -4.38 -13.84
C ASN A 269 11.12 -4.32 -13.00
N SER A 270 11.25 -3.99 -11.75
CA SER A 270 10.12 -3.74 -10.87
C SER A 270 9.90 -2.24 -10.70
N LEU A 271 8.75 -1.74 -11.14
CA LEU A 271 8.38 -0.34 -11.03
C LEU A 271 7.64 -0.09 -9.71
N ILE A 272 8.08 0.90 -8.96
CA ILE A 272 7.37 1.37 -7.76
C ILE A 272 6.45 2.51 -8.18
N VAL A 273 5.19 2.42 -7.80
CA VAL A 273 4.16 3.42 -8.10
C VAL A 273 3.42 3.88 -6.85
N LEU A 274 2.90 5.10 -6.89
CA LEU A 274 1.76 5.49 -6.06
C LEU A 274 0.48 5.20 -6.83
N ALA A 275 -0.41 4.43 -6.24
CA ALA A 275 -1.68 4.01 -6.82
C ALA A 275 -2.85 4.65 -6.07
N SER A 276 -3.83 5.15 -6.81
CA SER A 276 -5.11 5.67 -6.30
C SER A 276 -6.24 5.31 -7.26
N LEU A 277 -7.51 5.46 -6.86
CA LEU A 277 -8.65 5.15 -7.72
C LEU A 277 -8.75 6.18 -8.87
N ALA A 278 -8.78 5.70 -10.12
CA ALA A 278 -8.82 6.56 -11.30
C ALA A 278 -10.16 7.30 -11.47
N ASP A 279 -11.27 6.67 -11.06
CA ASP A 279 -12.62 7.21 -11.22
C ASP A 279 -12.97 8.31 -10.19
N LEU A 280 -12.12 8.50 -9.18
CA LEU A 280 -12.35 9.51 -8.16
C LEU A 280 -11.53 10.76 -8.44
N ARG A 281 -12.17 11.92 -8.26
CA ARG A 281 -11.46 13.20 -8.31
C ARG A 281 -10.41 13.22 -7.19
N GLN A 282 -9.18 13.54 -7.56
CA GLN A 282 -8.08 13.65 -6.62
C GLN A 282 -8.26 14.87 -5.69
N THR A 283 -8.03 14.67 -4.39
CA THR A 283 -7.99 15.78 -3.43
C THR A 283 -6.66 16.54 -3.56
N ARG A 284 -6.63 17.81 -3.12
CA ARG A 284 -5.37 18.60 -3.08
C ARG A 284 -4.32 17.95 -2.19
N LEU A 285 -4.76 17.25 -1.14
CA LEU A 285 -3.90 16.53 -0.21
C LEU A 285 -3.14 15.40 -0.92
N VAL A 286 -3.84 14.54 -1.67
CA VAL A 286 -3.25 13.45 -2.45
C VAL A 286 -2.33 14.00 -3.54
N ALA A 287 -2.76 15.04 -4.28
CA ALA A 287 -1.96 15.67 -5.33
C ALA A 287 -0.63 16.22 -4.78
N SER A 288 -0.67 16.92 -3.64
CA SER A 288 0.54 17.46 -3.00
C SER A 288 1.49 16.36 -2.52
N PHE A 289 0.95 15.22 -2.05
CA PHE A 289 1.77 14.09 -1.65
C PHE A 289 2.47 13.44 -2.86
N GLU A 290 1.76 13.27 -3.98
CA GLU A 290 2.35 12.77 -5.23
C GLU A 290 3.48 13.69 -5.72
N ASP A 291 3.27 15.02 -5.70
CA ASP A 291 4.29 15.99 -6.12
C ASP A 291 5.56 15.92 -5.26
N VAL A 292 5.41 15.76 -3.95
CA VAL A 292 6.57 15.58 -3.04
C VAL A 292 7.24 14.24 -3.29
N ALA A 293 6.47 13.17 -3.46
CA ALA A 293 6.99 11.83 -3.70
C ALA A 293 7.78 11.77 -5.01
N LEU A 294 7.31 12.41 -6.08
CA LEU A 294 8.04 12.50 -7.35
C LEU A 294 9.39 13.22 -7.21
N ARG A 295 9.45 14.30 -6.41
CA ARG A 295 10.71 15.01 -6.14
C ARG A 295 11.65 14.23 -5.23
N PHE A 296 11.10 13.43 -4.32
CA PHE A 296 11.86 12.61 -3.38
C PHE A 296 12.47 11.37 -4.05
N ALA A 297 11.75 10.73 -4.97
CA ALA A 297 12.11 9.46 -5.60
C ALA A 297 13.39 9.49 -6.44
N PRO A 298 13.65 10.50 -7.31
CA PRO A 298 14.86 10.55 -8.14
C PRO A 298 16.16 10.63 -7.35
N ALA A 299 16.15 11.25 -6.18
CA ALA A 299 17.33 11.37 -5.31
C ALA A 299 17.83 10.03 -4.75
N ARG A 300 17.06 8.94 -4.89
CA ARG A 300 17.36 7.61 -4.36
C ARG A 300 17.44 6.50 -5.41
N ALA A 301 17.28 6.82 -6.70
CA ALA A 301 17.39 5.84 -7.78
C ALA A 301 18.82 5.31 -8.02
N ASN A 302 19.83 5.95 -7.45
CA ASN A 302 21.25 5.68 -7.66
C ASN A 302 21.95 4.99 -6.47
N GLY A 303 21.19 4.29 -5.62
CA GLY A 303 21.75 3.53 -4.50
C GLY A 303 21.67 2.01 -4.69
#